data_751aab794990d024255a114399cfa4c2
#
_entry.id   751aab794990d024255a114399cfa4c2
#
_cell.length_a   1.000
_cell.length_b   1.000
_cell.length_c   1.000
_cell.angle_alpha   90.00
_cell.angle_beta   90.00
_cell.angle_gamma   90.00
#
_symmetry.space_group_name_H-M   'P 1'
#
loop_
_entity.id
_entity.type
_entity.pdbx_description
1 polymer ?
#
loop_
_entity_poly.entity_id
_entity_poly.type
_entity_poly.pdbx_seq_one_letter_code
_entity_poly.pdbx_strand_id
1 'polypeptide(L)'
;MFGGKTCFYSLSNFIMSSSPKVTGGAEEFRRNYGLPLDPAYPNMPYGVDGKRSLVAKAVISKDGIHTSFLPTLIDTQLRPEILHAGDPRFTEMLRYMEWASEGFTHHFAVNGGEVAIWA
;
A
#
# COMPACT_ATOMS: atom_id res chain seq x y z
N MET A 1 10.04 8.08 -9.09
CA MET A 1 9.98 8.33 -10.55
C MET A 1 11.18 7.68 -11.22
N PHE A 2 11.01 7.19 -12.42
CA PHE A 2 12.12 6.65 -13.22
C PHE A 2 12.07 7.26 -14.62
N GLY A 3 13.16 7.93 -15.03
CA GLY A 3 13.21 8.62 -16.33
C GLY A 3 12.09 9.67 -16.51
N GLY A 4 11.71 10.40 -15.46
CA GLY A 4 10.63 11.38 -15.47
C GLY A 4 9.20 10.78 -15.52
N LYS A 5 9.08 9.46 -15.38
CA LYS A 5 7.77 8.77 -15.39
C LYS A 5 7.49 8.08 -14.06
N THR A 6 6.23 8.04 -13.68
CA THR A 6 5.79 7.30 -12.50
C THR A 6 5.96 5.80 -12.74
N CYS A 7 6.53 5.12 -11.76
CA CYS A 7 6.67 3.69 -11.73
C CYS A 7 6.16 3.15 -10.40
N PHE A 8 5.20 2.27 -10.44
CA PHE A 8 4.73 1.53 -9.28
C PHE A 8 5.40 0.16 -9.31
N TYR A 9 6.41 -0.06 -8.45
CA TYR A 9 7.14 -1.33 -8.40
C TYR A 9 6.31 -2.47 -7.84
N SER A 10 5.37 -2.16 -6.95
CA SER A 10 4.39 -3.11 -6.41
C SER A 10 3.16 -2.33 -5.94
N LEU A 11 1.99 -2.91 -6.08
CA LEU A 11 0.73 -2.35 -5.60
C LEU A 11 0.26 -3.01 -4.29
N SER A 12 1.05 -3.96 -3.75
CA SER A 12 0.71 -4.73 -2.57
C SER A 12 -0.59 -5.55 -2.74
N ASN A 13 -1.29 -5.83 -1.65
CA ASN A 13 -2.50 -6.66 -1.66
C ASN A 13 -3.75 -5.79 -1.83
N PHE A 14 -4.73 -6.24 -2.62
CA PHE A 14 -6.00 -5.53 -2.76
C PHE A 14 -7.20 -6.47 -2.57
N ILE A 15 -7.33 -7.46 -3.45
CA ILE A 15 -8.34 -8.51 -3.30
C ILE A 15 -7.61 -9.81 -3.01
N MET A 16 -7.89 -10.38 -1.86
CA MET A 16 -7.33 -11.65 -1.44
C MET A 16 -8.44 -12.67 -1.30
N SER A 17 -8.35 -13.79 -2.02
CA SER A 17 -9.08 -15.00 -1.64
C SER A 17 -8.51 -15.49 -0.31
N SER A 18 -9.33 -16.12 0.52
CA SER A 18 -8.94 -16.60 1.85
C SER A 18 -7.54 -17.22 1.82
N SER A 19 -6.59 -16.55 2.48
CA SER A 19 -5.25 -17.11 2.65
C SER A 19 -5.38 -18.40 3.47
N PRO A 20 -4.69 -19.49 3.10
CA PRO A 20 -4.63 -20.65 3.95
C PRO A 20 -4.10 -20.20 5.32
N LYS A 21 -4.74 -20.70 6.38
CA LYS A 21 -4.26 -20.47 7.75
C LYS A 21 -2.78 -20.76 7.79
N VAL A 22 -2.01 -19.87 8.39
CA VAL A 22 -0.59 -20.10 8.61
C VAL A 22 -0.46 -21.37 9.43
N THR A 23 -0.05 -22.47 8.79
CA THR A 23 0.23 -23.73 9.44
C THR A 23 1.54 -23.62 10.20
N GLY A 24 1.62 -24.10 11.44
CA GLY A 24 2.83 -24.04 12.27
C GLY A 24 2.95 -22.80 13.15
N GLY A 25 1.98 -21.88 13.09
CA GLY A 25 1.90 -20.73 13.99
C GLY A 25 2.91 -19.61 13.74
N ALA A 26 2.97 -18.67 14.68
CA ALA A 26 3.78 -17.44 14.56
C ALA A 26 5.31 -17.72 14.47
N GLU A 27 5.79 -18.77 15.08
CA GLU A 27 7.22 -19.09 15.09
C GLU A 27 7.69 -19.62 13.73
N GLU A 28 6.92 -20.51 13.10
CA GLU A 28 7.20 -20.99 11.76
C GLU A 28 7.11 -19.87 10.73
N PHE A 29 6.10 -19.00 10.86
CA PHE A 29 5.96 -17.81 10.03
C PHE A 29 7.21 -16.91 10.13
N ARG A 30 7.63 -16.57 11.37
CA ARG A 30 8.83 -15.76 11.60
C ARG A 30 10.09 -16.41 11.03
N ARG A 31 10.23 -17.73 11.15
CA ARG A 31 11.38 -18.48 10.60
C ARG A 31 11.41 -18.42 9.08
N ASN A 32 10.26 -18.58 8.43
CA ASN A 32 10.17 -18.67 6.98
C ASN A 32 10.22 -17.31 6.28
N TYR A 33 9.69 -16.27 6.91
CA TYR A 33 9.54 -14.94 6.31
C TYR A 33 10.36 -13.85 7.00
N GLY A 34 10.99 -14.15 8.14
CA GLY A 34 11.75 -13.15 8.90
C GLY A 34 10.91 -12.06 9.57
N LEU A 35 9.59 -12.16 9.51
CA LEU A 35 8.65 -11.14 9.98
C LEU A 35 7.74 -11.70 11.08
N PRO A 36 7.38 -10.89 12.10
CA PRO A 36 6.38 -11.29 13.08
C PRO A 36 4.99 -11.32 12.44
N LEU A 37 4.20 -12.31 12.82
CA LEU A 37 2.78 -12.34 12.48
C LEU A 37 2.04 -11.21 13.21
N ASP A 38 1.18 -10.47 12.51
CA ASP A 38 0.26 -9.52 13.14
C ASP A 38 -0.92 -10.31 13.76
N PRO A 39 -1.09 -10.31 15.10
CA PRO A 39 -2.18 -11.05 15.75
C PRO A 39 -3.58 -10.60 15.30
N ALA A 40 -3.73 -9.35 14.85
CA ALA A 40 -4.99 -8.84 14.32
C ALA A 40 -5.31 -9.38 12.91
N TYR A 41 -4.32 -9.97 12.24
CA TYR A 41 -4.42 -10.48 10.87
C TYR A 41 -3.95 -11.94 10.77
N PRO A 42 -4.59 -12.88 11.47
CA PRO A 42 -4.12 -14.28 11.55
C PRO A 42 -4.14 -15.00 10.19
N ASN A 43 -4.87 -14.48 9.22
CA ASN A 43 -4.99 -15.04 7.87
C ASN A 43 -4.21 -14.26 6.81
N MET A 44 -3.41 -13.27 7.22
CA MET A 44 -2.57 -12.47 6.32
C MET A 44 -1.09 -12.66 6.67
N PRO A 45 -0.37 -13.57 6.01
CA PRO A 45 0.96 -13.98 6.39
C PRO A 45 2.07 -13.05 5.84
N TYR A 46 1.84 -11.75 5.75
CA TYR A 46 2.78 -10.81 5.13
C TYR A 46 3.35 -9.77 6.11
N GLY A 47 3.26 -10.04 7.40
CA GLY A 47 3.73 -9.12 8.43
C GLY A 47 2.83 -7.89 8.62
N VAL A 48 3.27 -6.99 9.49
CA VAL A 48 2.48 -5.81 9.89
C VAL A 48 2.23 -4.81 8.75
N ASP A 49 3.08 -4.82 7.73
CA ASP A 49 2.96 -3.93 6.58
C ASP A 49 2.12 -4.51 5.45
N GLY A 50 1.85 -5.81 5.47
CA GLY A 50 1.08 -6.49 4.44
C GLY A 50 -0.35 -5.99 4.24
N LYS A 51 -0.91 -5.30 5.24
CA LYS A 51 -2.23 -4.64 5.18
C LYS A 51 -2.22 -3.28 4.47
N ARG A 52 -1.03 -2.68 4.28
CA ARG A 52 -0.88 -1.40 3.58
C ARG A 52 -0.89 -1.63 2.08
N SER A 53 -1.73 -0.88 1.37
CA SER A 53 -1.95 -1.05 -0.06
C SER A 53 -2.25 0.29 -0.72
N LEU A 54 -2.35 0.29 -2.02
CA LEU A 54 -2.78 1.45 -2.80
C LEU A 54 -3.50 1.04 -4.08
N VAL A 55 -4.36 1.91 -4.56
CA VAL A 55 -4.90 1.85 -5.92
C VAL A 55 -4.16 2.88 -6.76
N ALA A 56 -3.40 2.44 -7.75
CA ALA A 56 -2.75 3.32 -8.71
C ALA A 56 -3.78 3.86 -9.71
N LYS A 57 -3.71 5.16 -10.01
CA LYS A 57 -4.57 5.82 -10.98
C LYS A 57 -3.71 6.56 -11.99
N ALA A 58 -4.05 6.45 -13.25
CA ALA A 58 -3.47 7.23 -14.33
C ALA A 58 -4.59 7.84 -15.17
N VAL A 59 -4.53 9.14 -15.38
CA VAL A 59 -5.42 9.88 -16.30
C VAL A 59 -4.60 10.22 -17.54
N ILE A 60 -5.01 9.67 -18.67
CA ILE A 60 -4.34 9.87 -19.96
C ILE A 60 -5.18 10.84 -20.78
N SER A 61 -4.60 11.93 -21.20
CA SER A 61 -5.22 12.96 -22.02
C SER A 61 -4.28 13.44 -23.13
N LYS A 62 -4.76 14.33 -23.99
CA LYS A 62 -3.91 15.01 -24.98
C LYS A 62 -2.81 15.88 -24.34
N ASP A 63 -3.02 16.31 -23.09
CA ASP A 63 -2.10 17.19 -22.37
C ASP A 63 -1.05 16.39 -21.57
N GLY A 64 -1.15 15.04 -21.58
CA GLY A 64 -0.19 14.16 -20.91
C GLY A 64 -0.81 13.09 -20.04
N ILE A 65 0.01 12.51 -19.18
CA ILE A 65 -0.37 11.47 -18.22
C ILE A 65 -0.20 12.05 -16.82
N HIS A 66 -1.30 12.09 -16.08
CA HIS A 66 -1.32 12.47 -14.67
C HIS A 66 -1.51 11.22 -13.82
N THR A 67 -0.64 11.04 -12.85
CA THR A 67 -0.65 9.85 -11.99
C THR A 67 -0.94 10.23 -10.54
N SER A 68 -1.70 9.38 -9.90
CA SER A 68 -2.03 9.48 -8.47
C SER A 68 -2.19 8.09 -7.87
N PHE A 69 -2.33 8.02 -6.57
CA PHE A 69 -2.77 6.82 -5.90
C PHE A 69 -3.81 7.14 -4.82
N LEU A 70 -4.63 6.14 -4.51
CA LEU A 70 -5.55 6.18 -3.38
C LEU A 70 -4.98 5.28 -2.28
N PRO A 71 -4.63 5.84 -1.12
CA PRO A 71 -4.21 5.04 0.02
C PRO A 71 -5.29 4.05 0.42
N THR A 72 -4.90 2.80 0.59
CA THR A 72 -5.83 1.70 0.88
C THR A 72 -5.28 0.87 2.03
N LEU A 73 -6.16 0.43 2.91
CA LEU A 73 -5.82 -0.48 4.00
C LEU A 73 -6.67 -1.74 3.87
N ILE A 74 -6.06 -2.90 4.11
CA ILE A 74 -6.81 -4.15 4.22
C ILE A 74 -7.28 -4.27 5.67
N ASP A 75 -8.57 -4.47 5.87
CA ASP A 75 -9.14 -4.66 7.21
C ASP A 75 -8.91 -6.09 7.75
N THR A 76 -9.30 -6.32 8.99
CA THR A 76 -9.14 -7.64 9.66
C THR A 76 -10.00 -8.75 9.04
N GLN A 77 -10.95 -8.41 8.17
CA GLN A 77 -11.76 -9.34 7.38
C GLN A 77 -11.22 -9.52 5.96
N LEU A 78 -9.99 -9.02 5.69
CA LEU A 78 -9.30 -9.05 4.40
C LEU A 78 -10.04 -8.28 3.29
N ARG A 79 -10.75 -7.21 3.65
CA ARG A 79 -11.42 -6.32 2.69
C ARG A 79 -10.59 -5.05 2.50
N PRO A 80 -10.39 -4.59 1.26
CA PRO A 80 -9.74 -3.32 1.00
C PRO A 80 -10.66 -2.14 1.34
N GLU A 81 -10.14 -1.18 2.06
CA GLU A 81 -10.79 0.09 2.41
C GLU A 81 -9.96 1.24 1.85
N ILE A 82 -10.55 2.05 0.96
CA ILE A 82 -9.91 3.28 0.48
C ILE A 82 -10.01 4.33 1.58
N LEU A 83 -8.87 4.88 1.98
CA LEU A 83 -8.79 5.87 3.04
C LEU A 83 -9.05 7.28 2.49
N HIS A 84 -9.67 8.12 3.30
CA HIS A 84 -9.96 9.52 2.98
C HIS A 84 -9.02 10.46 3.74
N ALA A 85 -8.76 11.64 3.20
CA ALA A 85 -7.80 12.61 3.75
C ALA A 85 -8.06 13.04 5.21
N GLY A 86 -9.30 12.93 5.70
CA GLY A 86 -9.65 13.19 7.10
C GLY A 86 -9.42 12.00 8.06
N ASP A 87 -9.06 10.84 7.54
CA ASP A 87 -8.78 9.65 8.35
C ASP A 87 -7.33 9.69 8.87
N PRO A 88 -7.08 9.53 10.18
CA PRO A 88 -5.71 9.45 10.71
C PRO A 88 -4.84 8.40 10.00
N ARG A 89 -5.42 7.28 9.60
CA ARG A 89 -4.73 6.21 8.87
C ARG A 89 -4.24 6.65 7.49
N PHE A 90 -4.91 7.62 6.86
CA PHE A 90 -4.45 8.22 5.60
C PHE A 90 -3.08 8.88 5.76
N THR A 91 -2.89 9.66 6.82
CA THR A 91 -1.61 10.30 7.11
C THR A 91 -0.50 9.28 7.39
N GLU A 92 -0.81 8.20 8.11
CA GLU A 92 0.14 7.12 8.34
C GLU A 92 0.54 6.42 7.04
N MET A 93 -0.44 6.17 6.16
CA MET A 93 -0.17 5.59 4.84
C MET A 93 0.70 6.51 3.98
N LEU A 94 0.44 7.82 3.99
CA LEU A 94 1.27 8.78 3.26
C LEU A 94 2.73 8.77 3.75
N ARG A 95 2.94 8.78 5.06
CA ARG A 95 4.29 8.67 5.64
C ARG A 95 4.98 7.35 5.25
N TYR A 96 4.23 6.26 5.23
CA TYR A 96 4.76 4.98 4.78
C TYR A 96 5.17 5.02 3.31
N MET A 97 4.36 5.63 2.44
CA MET A 97 4.68 5.78 1.02
C MET A 97 5.89 6.70 0.79
N GLU A 98 6.02 7.78 1.56
CA GLU A 98 7.21 8.64 1.55
C GLU A 98 8.47 7.82 1.91
N TRP A 99 8.42 7.09 3.02
CA TRP A 99 9.53 6.22 3.43
C TRP A 99 9.84 5.14 2.39
N ALA A 100 8.84 4.47 1.85
CA ALA A 100 9.03 3.41 0.84
C ALA A 100 9.58 3.94 -0.49
N SER A 101 9.46 5.24 -0.75
CA SER A 101 9.90 5.92 -1.96
C SER A 101 11.19 6.74 -1.77
N GLU A 102 11.77 6.77 -0.58
CA GLU A 102 12.89 7.64 -0.19
C GLU A 102 14.09 7.57 -1.14
N GLY A 103 14.35 6.40 -1.75
CA GLY A 103 15.45 6.23 -2.72
C GLY A 103 15.20 6.82 -4.12
N PHE A 104 14.03 7.44 -4.36
CA PHE A 104 13.61 7.89 -5.69
C PHE A 104 13.13 9.33 -5.67
N THR A 105 13.46 10.11 -6.70
CA THR A 105 12.90 11.45 -6.86
C THR A 105 11.41 11.37 -7.04
N HIS A 106 10.65 11.98 -6.14
CA HIS A 106 9.20 12.04 -6.19
C HIS A 106 8.69 13.22 -5.38
N HIS A 107 7.50 13.68 -5.70
CA HIS A 107 6.70 14.60 -4.90
C HIS A 107 5.29 14.06 -4.77
N PHE A 108 4.73 14.14 -3.57
CA PHE A 108 3.36 13.78 -3.28
C PHE A 108 2.56 15.01 -2.85
N ALA A 109 1.34 15.16 -3.39
CA ALA A 109 0.40 16.15 -2.90
C ALA A 109 -1.00 15.56 -2.79
N VAL A 110 -1.63 15.82 -1.65
CA VAL A 110 -3.02 15.41 -1.40
C VAL A 110 -3.97 16.33 -2.17
N ASN A 111 -4.83 15.73 -2.97
CA ASN A 111 -5.86 16.43 -3.72
C ASN A 111 -7.17 15.63 -3.64
N GLY A 112 -8.12 16.10 -2.84
CA GLY A 112 -9.47 15.53 -2.75
C GLY A 112 -9.54 14.06 -2.29
N GLY A 113 -8.54 13.55 -1.57
CA GLY A 113 -8.47 12.15 -1.12
C GLY A 113 -7.59 11.26 -2.00
N GLU A 114 -7.09 11.78 -3.11
CA GLU A 114 -6.03 11.17 -3.92
C GLU A 114 -4.68 11.80 -3.57
N VAL A 115 -3.61 11.07 -3.81
CA VAL A 115 -2.23 11.57 -3.70
C VAL A 115 -1.63 11.66 -5.09
N ALA A 116 -1.53 12.89 -5.61
CA ALA A 116 -0.88 13.14 -6.90
C ALA A 116 0.62 12.90 -6.82
N ILE A 117 1.22 12.43 -7.92
CA ILE A 117 2.64 12.09 -8.01
C ILE A 117 3.28 12.85 -9.19
N TRP A 118 4.44 13.49 -8.94
CA TRP A 118 5.29 14.05 -10.00
C TRP A 118 6.78 13.98 -9.62
N ALA A 119 7.65 14.30 -10.58
CA ALA A 119 9.11 14.39 -10.40
C ALA A 119 9.51 15.74 -9.76
#